data_6b18fa17b3012211fcc6a4aad0e31c36
#
_entry.id   6b18fa17b3012211fcc6a4aad0e31c36
#
_cell.length_a   1.000
_cell.length_b   1.000
_cell.length_c   1.000
_cell.angle_alpha   90.00
_cell.angle_beta   90.00
_cell.angle_gamma   90.00
#
_symmetry.space_group_name_H-M   'P 1'
#
loop_
_entity.id
_entity.type
_entity.pdbx_description
1 polymer ?
#
loop_
_entity_poly.entity_id
_entity_poly.type
_entity_poly.pdbx_seq_one_letter_code
_entity_poly.pdbx_strand_id
1 'polypeptide(L)'
;MNTERRGLDISPERSPGGLRRASSLPPPPTTYWLPRTIRPTREGWWLISATLVVGLAATNTGNNLLYLILAMMLSFMAISGVLSEQALRRVRLQRGMPDRIFAGTPATFSVRLANGKRRLPSYALYVAEPDPSGQPTPTRFFLKVGPQSREGWTYSLTFPRRGRQRLPGLRLFTRFPFGLFTKSSRPIQAQPVLVYPAVRTLARHEVPAALAAGWRERHRRGRGAGLYNLRQYRPGDDPRLLHWKTSARTGDLILSEREAEEQPQVRLILDDPAPEAAPEAVERDLSYAASVATHAIRRGAAVELVTGDGVLPFGTGEAHLDRLLERLALYAPPAVPRPARATANAAREVRMRLGAGRGAEGDL
;
A
#
# COMPACT_ATOMS: atom_id res chain seq x y z
N MET A 1 2.48 -41.76 -44.17
CA MET A 1 2.97 -42.07 -42.82
C MET A 1 3.03 -40.72 -42.06
N ASN A 2 1.91 -40.40 -41.40
CA ASN A 2 1.69 -39.15 -40.67
C ASN A 2 2.25 -39.27 -39.26
N THR A 3 3.10 -38.35 -38.86
CA THR A 3 3.48 -38.13 -37.45
C THR A 3 3.00 -36.75 -37.02
N GLU A 4 1.90 -36.77 -36.30
CA GLU A 4 1.34 -35.62 -35.57
C GLU A 4 2.31 -35.10 -34.54
N ARG A 5 2.67 -33.83 -34.63
CA ARG A 5 3.27 -33.07 -33.53
C ARG A 5 2.13 -32.44 -32.70
N ARG A 6 1.86 -33.02 -31.53
CA ARG A 6 1.05 -32.38 -30.49
C ARG A 6 1.82 -31.18 -29.95
N GLY A 7 1.29 -30.00 -30.25
CA GLY A 7 1.67 -28.77 -29.57
C GLY A 7 1.18 -28.78 -28.12
N LEU A 8 2.08 -28.61 -27.19
CA LEU A 8 1.77 -28.32 -25.77
C LEU A 8 1.23 -26.91 -25.68
N ASP A 9 -0.08 -26.80 -25.45
CA ASP A 9 -0.79 -25.58 -25.11
C ASP A 9 -0.48 -25.23 -23.64
N ILE A 10 0.44 -24.29 -23.42
CA ILE A 10 0.73 -23.73 -22.13
C ILE A 10 -0.18 -22.55 -21.94
N SER A 11 -1.39 -22.81 -21.44
CA SER A 11 -2.28 -21.76 -20.94
C SER A 11 -1.63 -21.07 -19.73
N PRO A 12 -1.58 -19.73 -19.69
CA PRO A 12 -1.02 -19.02 -18.54
C PRO A 12 -1.95 -19.18 -17.33
N GLU A 13 -1.40 -19.69 -16.25
CA GLU A 13 -2.02 -19.79 -14.93
C GLU A 13 -2.71 -18.48 -14.54
N ARG A 14 -3.98 -18.59 -14.20
CA ARG A 14 -4.79 -17.52 -13.63
C ARG A 14 -4.23 -17.16 -12.25
N SER A 15 -3.61 -16.00 -12.14
CA SER A 15 -3.30 -15.36 -10.86
C SER A 15 -4.59 -15.10 -10.07
N PRO A 16 -4.71 -15.59 -8.85
CA PRO A 16 -5.83 -15.25 -7.96
C PRO A 16 -5.50 -13.93 -7.26
N GLY A 17 -6.03 -12.85 -7.75
CA GLY A 17 -5.90 -11.53 -7.14
C GLY A 17 -6.60 -10.49 -7.98
N GLY A 18 -7.92 -10.40 -7.85
CA GLY A 18 -8.70 -9.36 -8.51
C GLY A 18 -8.17 -7.98 -8.12
N LEU A 19 -7.44 -7.36 -9.04
CA LEU A 19 -7.13 -5.94 -8.99
C LEU A 19 -8.47 -5.19 -9.01
N ARG A 20 -8.97 -4.79 -7.84
CA ARG A 20 -10.03 -3.80 -7.76
C ARG A 20 -9.57 -2.60 -8.57
N ARG A 21 -10.37 -2.23 -9.55
CA ARG A 21 -10.21 -1.00 -10.32
C ARG A 21 -10.03 0.13 -9.32
N ALA A 22 -8.84 0.73 -9.31
CA ALA A 22 -8.62 2.00 -8.66
C ALA A 22 -9.74 2.93 -9.14
N SER A 23 -10.51 3.45 -8.18
CA SER A 23 -11.51 4.47 -8.43
C SER A 23 -10.94 5.49 -9.40
N SER A 24 -11.66 5.75 -10.47
CA SER A 24 -11.31 6.71 -11.50
C SER A 24 -11.22 8.10 -10.87
N LEU A 25 -10.03 8.43 -10.36
CA LEU A 25 -9.67 9.82 -10.18
C LEU A 25 -9.73 10.47 -11.56
N PRO A 26 -10.39 11.62 -11.71
CA PRO A 26 -10.42 12.34 -12.96
C PRO A 26 -8.99 12.55 -13.44
N PRO A 27 -8.72 12.41 -14.74
CA PRO A 27 -7.39 12.64 -15.26
C PRO A 27 -6.97 14.05 -14.81
N PRO A 28 -5.75 14.19 -14.26
CA PRO A 28 -5.27 15.53 -13.87
C PRO A 28 -5.35 16.43 -15.10
N PRO A 29 -5.76 17.70 -14.93
CA PRO A 29 -5.99 18.62 -16.04
C PRO A 29 -4.79 18.63 -16.95
N THR A 30 -5.07 18.38 -18.20
CA THR A 30 -4.13 18.33 -19.30
C THR A 30 -3.43 19.68 -19.49
N THR A 31 -2.16 19.59 -19.78
CA THR A 31 -1.39 20.59 -20.53
C THR A 31 -1.12 21.89 -19.80
N TYR A 32 -0.21 21.84 -18.84
CA TYR A 32 0.54 23.05 -18.52
C TYR A 32 1.90 22.99 -19.21
N TRP A 33 2.16 23.99 -20.04
CA TRP A 33 3.50 24.37 -20.46
C TRP A 33 4.24 24.89 -19.22
N LEU A 34 4.85 24.01 -18.47
CA LEU A 34 5.46 24.36 -17.20
C LEU A 34 6.97 24.30 -17.33
N PRO A 35 7.68 25.26 -16.70
CA PRO A 35 9.12 25.37 -16.86
C PRO A 35 9.77 24.03 -16.47
N ARG A 36 10.35 23.38 -17.47
CA ARG A 36 11.24 22.26 -17.26
C ARG A 36 12.54 22.82 -16.75
N THR A 37 13.11 22.21 -15.73
CA THR A 37 14.40 22.65 -15.23
C THR A 37 15.47 22.13 -16.15
N ILE A 38 16.24 23.06 -16.73
CA ILE A 38 17.45 22.76 -17.51
C ILE A 38 18.63 23.13 -16.62
N ARG A 39 19.53 22.18 -16.42
CA ARG A 39 20.79 22.42 -15.70
C ARG A 39 21.94 21.94 -16.57
N PRO A 40 22.94 22.78 -16.86
CA PRO A 40 24.16 22.33 -17.54
C PRO A 40 24.89 21.33 -16.65
N THR A 41 25.47 20.30 -17.26
CA THR A 41 26.38 19.36 -16.60
C THR A 41 27.77 20.00 -16.49
N ARG A 42 28.72 19.31 -15.90
CA ARG A 42 30.13 19.76 -15.89
C ARG A 42 30.66 19.91 -17.32
N GLU A 43 30.36 18.94 -18.17
CA GLU A 43 30.70 18.90 -19.59
C GLU A 43 29.98 20.03 -20.35
N GLY A 44 28.75 20.33 -20.00
CA GLY A 44 27.98 21.44 -20.55
C GLY A 44 28.61 22.80 -20.22
N TRP A 45 29.06 22.97 -18.98
CA TRP A 45 29.78 24.21 -18.60
C TRP A 45 31.10 24.37 -19.36
N TRP A 46 31.88 23.30 -19.53
CA TRP A 46 33.09 23.33 -20.32
C TRP A 46 32.81 23.74 -21.77
N LEU A 47 31.77 23.16 -22.38
CA LEU A 47 31.39 23.52 -23.75
C LEU A 47 30.93 25.00 -23.86
N ILE A 48 30.12 25.48 -22.90
CA ILE A 48 29.67 26.88 -22.87
C ILE A 48 30.89 27.82 -22.74
N SER A 49 31.81 27.54 -21.84
CA SER A 49 33.01 28.32 -21.63
C SER A 49 33.92 28.33 -22.88
N ALA A 50 34.12 27.16 -23.48
CA ALA A 50 34.90 27.04 -24.72
C ALA A 50 34.25 27.82 -25.89
N THR A 51 32.91 27.75 -26.00
CA THR A 51 32.16 28.50 -27.01
C THR A 51 32.35 30.01 -26.84
N LEU A 52 32.34 30.51 -25.60
CA LEU A 52 32.56 31.91 -25.29
C LEU A 52 33.98 32.35 -25.68
N VAL A 53 35.00 31.55 -25.33
CA VAL A 53 36.40 31.84 -25.68
C VAL A 53 36.61 31.87 -27.19
N VAL A 54 36.07 30.87 -27.91
CA VAL A 54 36.14 30.85 -29.39
C VAL A 54 35.40 32.04 -29.99
N GLY A 55 34.25 32.44 -29.42
CA GLY A 55 33.52 33.62 -29.86
C GLY A 55 34.33 34.91 -29.72
N LEU A 56 34.96 35.13 -28.57
CA LEU A 56 35.84 36.26 -28.33
C LEU A 56 37.05 36.25 -29.27
N ALA A 57 37.68 35.09 -29.46
CA ALA A 57 38.79 34.97 -30.41
C ALA A 57 38.37 35.26 -31.85
N ALA A 58 37.18 34.76 -32.27
CA ALA A 58 36.65 34.99 -33.60
C ALA A 58 36.40 36.50 -33.89
N THR A 59 35.81 37.19 -32.91
CA THR A 59 35.56 38.65 -33.05
C THR A 59 36.85 39.48 -33.02
N ASN A 60 37.84 39.06 -32.24
CA ASN A 60 39.11 39.79 -32.13
C ASN A 60 40.03 39.58 -33.35
N THR A 61 40.03 38.35 -33.91
CA THR A 61 40.92 37.99 -35.01
C THR A 61 40.31 38.20 -36.42
N GLY A 62 38.98 38.29 -36.51
CA GLY A 62 38.28 38.39 -37.81
C GLY A 62 38.39 37.10 -38.66
N ASN A 63 38.86 35.99 -38.11
CA ASN A 63 39.15 34.77 -38.85
C ASN A 63 37.88 33.97 -39.15
N ASN A 64 37.58 33.77 -40.45
CA ASN A 64 36.39 33.02 -40.89
C ASN A 64 36.32 31.58 -40.37
N LEU A 65 37.47 30.94 -40.14
CA LEU A 65 37.50 29.57 -39.62
C LEU A 65 37.00 29.52 -38.17
N LEU A 66 37.34 30.52 -37.35
CA LEU A 66 36.84 30.63 -35.98
C LEU A 66 35.34 30.87 -35.93
N TYR A 67 34.79 31.69 -36.85
CA TYR A 67 33.33 31.84 -36.97
C TYR A 67 32.64 30.55 -37.38
N LEU A 68 33.25 29.75 -38.25
CA LEU A 68 32.72 28.46 -38.62
C LEU A 68 32.66 27.49 -37.41
N ILE A 69 33.77 27.44 -36.65
CA ILE A 69 33.82 26.60 -35.41
C ILE A 69 32.79 27.09 -34.41
N LEU A 70 32.66 28.37 -34.19
CA LEU A 70 31.65 28.96 -33.31
C LEU A 70 30.24 28.55 -33.73
N ALA A 71 29.92 28.69 -35.03
CA ALA A 71 28.61 28.29 -35.55
C ALA A 71 28.33 26.79 -35.35
N MET A 72 29.34 25.93 -35.53
CA MET A 72 29.22 24.50 -35.25
C MET A 72 28.95 24.22 -33.75
N MET A 73 29.66 24.88 -32.83
CA MET A 73 29.47 24.72 -31.40
C MET A 73 28.09 25.19 -30.97
N LEU A 74 27.61 26.33 -31.45
CA LEU A 74 26.26 26.86 -31.18
C LEU A 74 25.18 25.93 -31.75
N SER A 75 25.36 25.46 -32.99
CA SER A 75 24.44 24.50 -33.62
C SER A 75 24.35 23.20 -32.81
N PHE A 76 25.49 22.70 -32.33
CA PHE A 76 25.57 21.50 -31.50
C PHE A 76 24.79 21.65 -30.17
N MET A 77 24.93 22.81 -29.52
CA MET A 77 24.16 23.13 -28.31
C MET A 77 22.66 23.26 -28.61
N ALA A 78 22.28 23.91 -29.69
CA ALA A 78 20.88 24.08 -30.09
C ALA A 78 20.21 22.72 -30.39
N ILE A 79 20.88 21.88 -31.17
CA ILE A 79 20.40 20.52 -31.48
C ILE A 79 20.28 19.70 -30.21
N SER A 80 21.27 19.75 -29.32
CA SER A 80 21.20 19.06 -28.01
C SER A 80 19.98 19.50 -27.18
N GLY A 81 19.71 20.82 -27.16
CA GLY A 81 18.54 21.38 -26.48
C GLY A 81 17.22 20.90 -27.06
N VAL A 82 17.08 20.87 -28.40
CA VAL A 82 15.88 20.40 -29.09
C VAL A 82 15.66 18.89 -28.88
N LEU A 83 16.70 18.07 -29.04
CA LEU A 83 16.60 16.61 -28.88
C LEU A 83 16.27 16.21 -27.43
N SER A 84 16.86 16.91 -26.45
CA SER A 84 16.51 16.66 -25.05
C SER A 84 15.06 17.03 -24.73
N GLU A 85 14.51 18.08 -25.37
CA GLU A 85 13.09 18.43 -25.28
C GLU A 85 12.20 17.34 -25.87
N GLN A 86 12.57 16.87 -27.06
CA GLN A 86 11.82 15.79 -27.72
C GLN A 86 11.84 14.48 -26.91
N ALA A 87 12.94 14.19 -26.20
CA ALA A 87 13.04 13.00 -25.36
C ALA A 87 11.99 13.00 -24.24
N LEU A 88 11.73 14.15 -23.61
CA LEU A 88 10.77 14.28 -22.48
C LEU A 88 9.34 14.65 -22.91
N ARG A 89 9.14 15.09 -24.14
CA ARG A 89 7.84 15.54 -24.62
C ARG A 89 6.84 14.39 -24.62
N ARG A 90 5.62 14.62 -24.08
CA ARG A 90 4.52 13.64 -24.01
C ARG A 90 4.87 12.32 -23.29
N VAL A 91 5.90 12.31 -22.47
CA VAL A 91 6.17 11.19 -21.57
C VAL A 91 5.39 11.41 -20.29
N ARG A 92 4.63 10.37 -19.88
CA ARG A 92 3.82 10.36 -18.66
C ARG A 92 4.37 9.32 -17.72
N LEU A 93 4.43 9.67 -16.46
CA LEU A 93 4.84 8.79 -15.38
C LEU A 93 3.66 8.63 -14.42
N GLN A 94 3.33 7.39 -14.06
CA GLN A 94 2.26 7.07 -13.13
C GLN A 94 2.80 6.09 -12.09
N ARG A 95 2.42 6.30 -10.83
CA ARG A 95 2.73 5.41 -9.73
C ARG A 95 1.47 4.68 -9.29
N GLY A 96 1.54 3.35 -9.19
CA GLY A 96 0.54 2.54 -8.53
C GLY A 96 0.97 2.28 -7.10
N MET A 97 0.05 2.44 -6.18
CA MET A 97 0.27 2.22 -4.74
C MET A 97 -0.28 0.85 -4.33
N PRO A 98 0.33 0.18 -3.37
CA PRO A 98 -0.27 -1.00 -2.75
C PRO A 98 -1.50 -0.59 -1.93
N ASP A 99 -2.43 -1.53 -1.74
CA ASP A 99 -3.66 -1.28 -0.97
C ASP A 99 -3.36 -0.96 0.49
N ARG A 100 -2.34 -1.60 1.07
CA ARG A 100 -1.92 -1.42 2.45
C ARG A 100 -0.40 -1.38 2.56
N ILE A 101 0.10 -0.50 3.41
CA ILE A 101 1.52 -0.35 3.71
C ILE A 101 1.70 -0.60 5.20
N PHE A 102 2.55 -1.57 5.57
CA PHE A 102 2.84 -1.91 6.96
C PHE A 102 4.24 -1.49 7.37
N ALA A 103 4.39 -1.01 8.59
CA ALA A 103 5.69 -0.62 9.14
C ALA A 103 6.65 -1.82 9.18
N GLY A 104 7.92 -1.60 8.86
CA GLY A 104 8.94 -2.63 8.86
C GLY A 104 8.82 -3.69 7.76
N THR A 105 7.78 -3.64 6.92
CA THR A 105 7.57 -4.60 5.83
C THR A 105 7.80 -3.93 4.49
N PRO A 106 8.53 -4.56 3.55
CA PRO A 106 8.71 -4.02 2.21
C PRO A 106 7.36 -3.90 1.49
N ALA A 107 6.98 -2.67 1.12
CA ALA A 107 5.80 -2.40 0.31
C ALA A 107 6.19 -2.25 -1.15
N THR A 108 5.52 -2.96 -2.05
CA THR A 108 5.82 -2.96 -3.48
C THR A 108 5.01 -1.90 -4.20
N PHE A 109 5.71 -0.97 -4.83
CA PHE A 109 5.14 0.09 -5.66
C PHE A 109 5.34 -0.25 -7.12
N SER A 110 4.32 0.00 -7.94
CA SER A 110 4.43 -0.11 -9.39
C SER A 110 4.60 1.27 -10.02
N VAL A 111 5.47 1.37 -11.01
CA VAL A 111 5.64 2.60 -11.79
C VAL A 111 5.44 2.27 -13.26
N ARG A 112 4.67 3.11 -13.94
CA ARG A 112 4.41 3.01 -15.38
C ARG A 112 4.88 4.27 -16.08
N LEU A 113 5.76 4.08 -17.06
CA LEU A 113 6.26 5.11 -17.94
C LEU A 113 5.59 4.94 -19.32
N ALA A 114 4.87 5.94 -19.78
CA ALA A 114 4.18 5.89 -21.06
C ALA A 114 4.70 6.97 -22.01
N ASN A 115 5.09 6.59 -23.22
CA ASN A 115 5.42 7.52 -24.29
C ASN A 115 4.19 7.78 -25.16
N GLY A 116 3.58 8.94 -25.02
CA GLY A 116 2.38 9.34 -25.78
C GLY A 116 2.69 9.92 -27.18
N LYS A 117 3.92 9.84 -27.68
CA LYS A 117 4.28 10.25 -29.05
C LYS A 117 3.85 9.19 -30.05
N ARG A 118 3.35 9.64 -31.21
CA ARG A 118 2.85 8.72 -32.25
C ARG A 118 3.97 8.05 -33.06
N ARG A 119 5.06 8.78 -33.36
CA ARG A 119 6.11 8.32 -34.29
C ARG A 119 7.51 8.33 -33.68
N LEU A 120 7.74 9.15 -32.66
CA LEU A 120 9.09 9.37 -32.11
C LEU A 120 9.30 8.59 -30.81
N PRO A 121 10.37 7.81 -30.71
CA PRO A 121 10.78 7.23 -29.44
C PRO A 121 11.31 8.29 -28.46
N SER A 122 11.40 7.93 -27.21
CA SER A 122 12.12 8.68 -26.17
C SER A 122 13.39 7.94 -25.81
N TYR A 123 14.51 8.68 -25.71
CA TYR A 123 15.81 8.09 -25.44
C TYR A 123 16.37 8.55 -24.09
N ALA A 124 17.18 7.69 -23.49
CA ALA A 124 17.97 7.94 -22.29
C ALA A 124 17.16 8.61 -21.16
N LEU A 125 16.05 7.97 -20.78
CA LEU A 125 15.20 8.44 -19.70
C LEU A 125 15.65 7.84 -18.36
N TYR A 126 15.80 8.70 -17.36
CA TYR A 126 16.10 8.34 -15.98
C TYR A 126 14.92 8.66 -15.10
N VAL A 127 14.54 7.72 -14.26
CA VAL A 127 13.52 7.92 -13.21
C VAL A 127 14.19 7.68 -11.86
N ALA A 128 14.12 8.66 -10.99
CA ALA A 128 14.62 8.59 -9.63
C ALA A 128 13.50 8.84 -8.64
N GLU A 129 13.51 8.08 -7.56
CA GLU A 129 12.65 8.25 -6.40
C GLU A 129 13.54 8.20 -5.16
N PRO A 130 13.64 9.29 -4.40
CA PRO A 130 14.38 9.27 -3.15
C PRO A 130 13.63 8.43 -2.11
N ASP A 131 14.34 7.58 -1.40
CA ASP A 131 13.82 6.78 -0.31
C ASP A 131 13.36 7.69 0.85
N PRO A 132 12.23 7.39 1.53
CA PRO A 132 11.78 8.10 2.73
C PRO A 132 12.79 8.11 3.88
N SER A 133 13.65 7.10 3.96
CA SER A 133 14.74 7.01 4.94
C SER A 133 15.95 7.89 4.60
N GLY A 134 15.91 8.61 3.47
CA GLY A 134 17.00 9.46 3.00
C GLY A 134 18.08 8.72 2.21
N GLN A 135 17.96 7.42 2.02
CA GLN A 135 18.87 6.65 1.16
C GLN A 135 18.53 6.89 -0.32
N PRO A 136 19.54 6.94 -1.20
CA PRO A 136 19.30 7.11 -2.62
C PRO A 136 18.59 5.88 -3.19
N THR A 137 17.41 6.07 -3.72
CA THR A 137 16.70 5.02 -4.44
C THR A 137 17.43 4.69 -5.74
N PRO A 138 17.50 3.43 -6.15
CA PRO A 138 18.11 3.07 -7.41
C PRO A 138 17.41 3.79 -8.56
N THR A 139 18.19 4.58 -9.31
CA THR A 139 17.71 5.26 -10.51
C THR A 139 17.42 4.22 -11.58
N ARG A 140 16.20 4.18 -12.10
CA ARG A 140 15.85 3.32 -13.24
C ARG A 140 16.20 4.05 -14.54
N PHE A 141 16.94 3.36 -15.42
CA PHE A 141 17.33 3.86 -16.72
C PHE A 141 16.60 3.14 -17.84
N PHE A 142 16.10 3.89 -18.81
CA PHE A 142 15.50 3.39 -20.04
C PHE A 142 16.28 3.95 -21.23
N LEU A 143 16.98 3.10 -21.95
CA LEU A 143 17.73 3.52 -23.13
C LEU A 143 16.78 4.03 -24.22
N LYS A 144 15.68 3.33 -24.45
CA LYS A 144 14.69 3.67 -25.47
C LYS A 144 13.30 3.27 -25.01
N VAL A 145 12.34 4.18 -25.13
CA VAL A 145 10.91 3.91 -24.94
C VAL A 145 10.21 4.18 -26.27
N GLY A 146 9.68 3.16 -26.90
CA GLY A 146 9.08 3.24 -28.25
C GLY A 146 7.90 4.22 -28.31
N PRO A 147 7.46 4.61 -29.53
CA PRO A 147 6.25 5.39 -29.69
C PRO A 147 5.03 4.60 -29.21
N GLN A 148 4.11 5.27 -28.52
CA GLN A 148 2.88 4.68 -27.94
C GLN A 148 3.10 3.45 -27.04
N SER A 149 4.35 3.20 -26.63
CA SER A 149 4.68 2.09 -25.73
C SER A 149 4.57 2.49 -24.26
N ARG A 150 4.45 1.46 -23.41
CA ARG A 150 4.40 1.57 -21.96
C ARG A 150 5.43 0.63 -21.37
N GLU A 151 6.25 1.17 -20.49
CA GLU A 151 7.23 0.42 -19.70
C GLU A 151 6.79 0.43 -18.25
N GLY A 152 6.91 -0.71 -17.58
CA GLY A 152 6.53 -0.83 -16.18
C GLY A 152 7.63 -1.52 -15.39
N TRP A 153 7.76 -1.11 -14.13
CA TRP A 153 8.62 -1.81 -13.17
C TRP A 153 8.04 -1.69 -11.78
N THR A 154 8.52 -2.52 -10.91
CA THR A 154 8.19 -2.49 -9.49
C THR A 154 9.46 -2.22 -8.67
N TYR A 155 9.28 -1.59 -7.52
CA TYR A 155 10.32 -1.39 -6.54
C TYR A 155 9.72 -1.49 -5.15
N SER A 156 10.52 -1.80 -4.15
CA SER A 156 10.08 -1.97 -2.78
C SER A 156 10.65 -0.87 -1.90
N LEU A 157 9.81 -0.28 -1.06
CA LEU A 157 10.21 0.66 -0.01
C LEU A 157 9.76 0.13 1.34
N THR A 158 10.60 0.31 2.35
CA THR A 158 10.26 -0.05 3.72
C THR A 158 10.11 1.21 4.55
N PHE A 159 8.95 1.36 5.18
CA PHE A 159 8.68 2.45 6.09
C PHE A 159 8.97 1.99 7.52
N PRO A 160 9.91 2.63 8.23
CA PRO A 160 10.32 2.14 9.56
C PRO A 160 9.28 2.37 10.65
N ARG A 161 8.40 3.35 10.49
CA ARG A 161 7.39 3.75 11.49
C ARG A 161 6.00 3.79 10.88
N ARG A 162 4.99 3.48 11.70
CA ARG A 162 3.59 3.65 11.33
C ARG A 162 3.20 5.14 11.28
N GLY A 163 1.97 5.39 10.86
CA GLY A 163 1.37 6.73 10.84
C GLY A 163 1.43 7.40 9.48
N ARG A 164 1.20 8.71 9.46
CA ARG A 164 1.26 9.51 8.23
C ARG A 164 2.71 9.74 7.83
N GLN A 165 3.10 9.14 6.72
CA GLN A 165 4.42 9.28 6.12
C GLN A 165 4.32 10.05 4.80
N ARG A 166 5.43 10.62 4.33
CA ARG A 166 5.51 11.26 3.01
C ARG A 166 6.22 10.33 2.06
N LEU A 167 5.50 9.90 1.03
CA LEU A 167 6.10 9.21 -0.09
C LEU A 167 6.74 10.25 -1.03
N PRO A 168 8.05 10.21 -1.28
CA PRO A 168 8.72 11.19 -2.12
C PRO A 168 8.17 11.18 -3.55
N GLY A 169 8.32 12.31 -4.23
CA GLY A 169 7.90 12.43 -5.61
C GLY A 169 8.82 11.71 -6.57
N LEU A 170 8.30 11.27 -7.72
CA LEU A 170 9.10 10.72 -8.82
C LEU A 170 9.66 11.86 -9.68
N ARG A 171 10.94 11.76 -10.02
CA ARG A 171 11.62 12.68 -10.94
C ARG A 171 11.99 11.96 -12.22
N LEU A 172 11.51 12.47 -13.35
CA LEU A 172 11.92 12.03 -14.68
C LEU A 172 12.91 13.03 -15.25
N PHE A 173 14.06 12.56 -15.73
CA PHE A 173 15.05 13.43 -16.34
C PHE A 173 15.78 12.71 -17.49
N THR A 174 16.40 13.50 -18.35
CA THR A 174 17.25 13.01 -19.44
C THR A 174 18.52 13.81 -19.55
N ARG A 175 19.59 13.17 -20.03
CA ARG A 175 20.85 13.78 -20.44
C ARG A 175 21.11 13.60 -21.94
N PHE A 176 20.11 13.13 -22.66
CA PHE A 176 20.19 12.89 -24.11
C PHE A 176 20.29 14.21 -24.90
N PRO A 177 21.05 14.25 -26.01
CA PRO A 177 21.87 13.17 -26.56
C PRO A 177 23.30 13.10 -26.02
N PHE A 178 23.93 14.22 -25.71
CA PHE A 178 25.38 14.34 -25.48
C PHE A 178 25.75 14.54 -24.00
N GLY A 179 24.80 14.50 -23.12
CA GLY A 179 25.08 14.69 -21.68
C GLY A 179 25.36 16.15 -21.28
N LEU A 180 25.26 17.11 -22.18
CA LEU A 180 25.58 18.53 -21.90
C LEU A 180 24.62 19.21 -20.95
N PHE A 181 23.34 18.80 -21.01
CA PHE A 181 22.29 19.36 -20.18
C PHE A 181 21.51 18.24 -19.51
N THR A 182 21.27 18.38 -18.21
CA THR A 182 20.26 17.59 -17.51
C THR A 182 18.93 18.33 -17.60
N LYS A 183 17.98 17.74 -18.31
CA LYS A 183 16.63 18.28 -18.43
C LYS A 183 15.69 17.42 -17.61
N SER A 184 14.96 18.03 -16.69
CA SER A 184 14.04 17.33 -15.79
C SER A 184 12.60 17.73 -16.09
N SER A 185 11.69 16.75 -16.03
CA SER A 185 10.26 17.02 -15.94
C SER A 185 9.92 17.52 -14.53
N ARG A 186 8.71 18.09 -14.35
CA ARG A 186 8.21 18.31 -12.99
C ARG A 186 8.16 16.99 -12.25
N PRO A 187 8.65 16.96 -11.01
CA PRO A 187 8.49 15.77 -10.18
C PRO A 187 7.00 15.54 -9.91
N ILE A 188 6.57 14.29 -9.90
CA ILE A 188 5.32 13.91 -9.26
C ILE A 188 5.44 14.36 -7.82
N GLN A 189 4.44 15.08 -7.32
CA GLN A 189 4.50 15.61 -5.96
C GLN A 189 4.58 14.48 -4.93
N ALA A 190 5.25 14.77 -3.83
CA ALA A 190 5.22 13.90 -2.67
C ALA A 190 3.77 13.73 -2.20
N GLN A 191 3.36 12.51 -1.95
CA GLN A 191 2.01 12.18 -1.51
C GLN A 191 2.03 11.70 -0.06
N PRO A 192 1.04 12.11 0.76
CA PRO A 192 0.88 11.51 2.07
C PRO A 192 0.43 10.06 1.90
N VAL A 193 1.03 9.16 2.65
CA VAL A 193 0.65 7.75 2.73
C VAL A 193 0.43 7.38 4.19
N LEU A 194 -0.55 6.52 4.43
CA LEU A 194 -0.80 5.97 5.74
C LEU A 194 -0.08 4.62 5.85
N VAL A 195 0.79 4.52 6.83
CA VAL A 195 1.54 3.30 7.14
C VAL A 195 0.90 2.67 8.37
N TYR A 196 0.39 1.47 8.20
CA TYR A 196 -0.22 0.69 9.27
C TYR A 196 0.82 0.09 10.22
N PRO A 197 0.46 -0.24 11.46
CA PRO A 197 1.35 -1.02 12.33
C PRO A 197 1.72 -2.35 11.67
N ALA A 198 2.88 -2.89 11.99
CA ALA A 198 3.29 -4.19 11.49
C ALA A 198 2.26 -5.27 11.89
N VAL A 199 1.84 -6.08 10.93
CA VAL A 199 0.95 -7.21 11.17
C VAL A 199 1.70 -8.50 10.87
N ARG A 200 1.74 -9.39 11.84
CA ARG A 200 2.37 -10.71 11.73
C ARG A 200 1.37 -11.83 12.00
N THR A 201 1.65 -12.99 11.46
CA THR A 201 0.89 -14.18 11.81
C THR A 201 1.19 -14.55 13.26
N LEU A 202 0.12 -14.66 14.06
CA LEU A 202 0.24 -15.06 15.46
C LEU A 202 0.44 -16.57 15.58
N ALA A 203 1.45 -16.98 16.34
CA ALA A 203 1.60 -18.37 16.72
C ALA A 203 0.46 -18.77 17.69
N ARG A 204 0.17 -20.08 17.79
CA ARG A 204 -0.96 -20.58 18.59
C ARG A 204 -0.96 -20.13 20.06
N HIS A 205 0.24 -20.03 20.65
CA HIS A 205 0.44 -19.57 22.03
C HIS A 205 0.37 -18.06 22.19
N GLU A 206 0.43 -17.32 21.08
CA GLU A 206 0.35 -15.86 21.08
C GLU A 206 -1.09 -15.35 20.89
N VAL A 207 -2.00 -16.25 20.52
CA VAL A 207 -3.42 -15.92 20.40
C VAL A 207 -4.00 -15.79 21.80
N PRO A 208 -4.65 -14.66 22.15
CA PRO A 208 -5.25 -14.46 23.45
C PRO A 208 -6.21 -15.60 23.82
N ALA A 209 -6.17 -16.06 25.08
CA ALA A 209 -6.97 -17.17 25.56
C ALA A 209 -8.48 -16.96 25.33
N ALA A 210 -8.95 -15.74 25.52
CA ALA A 210 -10.33 -15.32 25.23
C ALA A 210 -10.76 -15.60 23.77
N LEU A 211 -9.86 -15.37 22.81
CA LEU A 211 -10.08 -15.68 21.39
C LEU A 211 -10.02 -17.19 21.14
N ALA A 212 -9.01 -17.87 21.69
CA ALA A 212 -8.81 -19.29 21.49
C ALA A 212 -9.99 -20.14 22.04
N ALA A 213 -10.54 -19.75 23.18
CA ALA A 213 -11.70 -20.40 23.78
C ALA A 213 -12.94 -20.33 22.87
N GLY A 214 -13.21 -19.18 22.30
CA GLY A 214 -14.35 -18.97 21.42
C GLY A 214 -14.37 -19.81 20.16
N TRP A 215 -13.21 -20.04 19.59
CA TRP A 215 -13.11 -20.90 18.41
C TRP A 215 -13.18 -22.39 18.74
N ARG A 216 -12.70 -22.80 19.91
CA ARG A 216 -12.88 -24.20 20.38
C ARG A 216 -14.35 -24.55 20.62
N GLU A 217 -15.10 -23.63 21.20
CA GLU A 217 -16.52 -23.79 21.46
C GLU A 217 -17.32 -23.91 20.16
N ARG A 218 -17.01 -23.08 19.17
CA ARG A 218 -17.61 -23.16 17.83
C ARG A 218 -17.29 -24.47 17.11
N HIS A 219 -16.05 -24.98 17.23
CA HIS A 219 -15.66 -26.27 16.65
C HIS A 219 -16.32 -27.46 17.34
N ARG A 220 -16.58 -27.36 18.62
CA ARG A 220 -17.37 -28.39 19.37
C ARG A 220 -18.83 -28.36 18.95
N ARG A 221 -19.44 -27.18 18.80
CA ARG A 221 -20.85 -27.03 18.38
C ARG A 221 -21.03 -27.39 16.89
N GLY A 222 -20.09 -27.09 16.02
CA GLY A 222 -20.15 -27.42 14.57
C GLY A 222 -20.00 -28.92 14.26
N ARG A 223 -19.54 -29.74 15.21
CA ARG A 223 -19.50 -31.20 15.07
C ARG A 223 -20.78 -31.90 15.57
N GLY A 224 -21.67 -31.22 16.31
CA GLY A 224 -22.97 -31.69 16.70
C GLY A 224 -24.02 -30.90 15.93
N ALA A 225 -24.32 -31.36 14.72
CA ALA A 225 -25.30 -30.75 13.82
C ALA A 225 -26.48 -30.10 14.54
N GLY A 226 -26.43 -28.80 14.72
CA GLY A 226 -27.56 -27.89 14.57
C GLY A 226 -28.90 -28.12 15.29
N LEU A 227 -29.01 -29.02 16.18
CA LEU A 227 -30.20 -29.24 17.04
C LEU A 227 -29.88 -28.66 18.42
N TYR A 228 -30.17 -27.37 18.62
CA TYR A 228 -29.92 -26.75 19.92
C TYR A 228 -31.00 -27.11 20.93
N ASN A 229 -32.25 -27.09 20.50
CA ASN A 229 -33.37 -27.46 21.35
C ASN A 229 -34.51 -28.07 20.50
N LEU A 230 -35.14 -29.10 21.02
CA LEU A 230 -36.36 -29.67 20.47
C LEU A 230 -37.48 -29.23 21.38
N ARG A 231 -38.33 -28.30 20.95
CA ARG A 231 -39.54 -27.91 21.68
C ARG A 231 -40.80 -28.32 20.95
N GLN A 232 -41.87 -28.40 21.68
CA GLN A 232 -43.16 -28.67 21.10
C GLN A 232 -43.61 -27.51 20.21
N TYR A 233 -44.14 -27.81 19.05
CA TYR A 233 -44.69 -26.83 18.09
C TYR A 233 -45.84 -26.04 18.72
N ARG A 234 -45.88 -24.75 18.48
CA ARG A 234 -46.97 -23.85 18.85
C ARG A 234 -47.60 -23.23 17.61
N PRO A 235 -48.95 -23.02 17.61
CA PRO A 235 -49.61 -22.31 16.50
C PRO A 235 -48.93 -20.96 16.26
N GLY A 236 -48.44 -20.73 15.02
CA GLY A 236 -47.69 -19.53 14.64
C GLY A 236 -46.20 -19.75 14.38
N ASP A 237 -45.65 -20.92 14.72
CA ASP A 237 -44.28 -21.29 14.38
C ASP A 237 -44.15 -21.65 12.90
N ASP A 238 -42.96 -21.45 12.31
CA ASP A 238 -42.70 -21.83 10.91
C ASP A 238 -42.68 -23.34 10.74
N PRO A 239 -43.58 -23.95 9.94
CA PRO A 239 -43.65 -25.41 9.73
C PRO A 239 -42.37 -25.98 9.07
N ARG A 240 -41.55 -25.15 8.44
CA ARG A 240 -40.27 -25.56 7.81
C ARG A 240 -39.21 -25.98 8.82
N LEU A 241 -39.37 -25.57 10.07
CA LEU A 241 -38.47 -25.90 11.16
C LEU A 241 -38.91 -27.19 11.93
N LEU A 242 -39.98 -27.88 11.49
CA LEU A 242 -40.42 -29.13 12.07
C LEU A 242 -39.40 -30.25 11.89
N HIS A 243 -39.02 -30.87 13.00
CA HIS A 243 -38.11 -32.02 13.00
C HIS A 243 -38.90 -33.32 12.79
N TRP A 244 -39.27 -33.60 11.56
CA TRP A 244 -40.16 -34.70 11.17
C TRP A 244 -39.79 -36.07 11.75
N LYS A 245 -38.47 -36.36 11.85
CA LYS A 245 -37.98 -37.64 12.40
C LYS A 245 -38.34 -37.83 13.87
N THR A 246 -38.23 -36.77 14.67
CA THR A 246 -38.59 -36.85 16.10
C THR A 246 -40.08 -36.76 16.26
N SER A 247 -40.78 -35.91 15.54
CA SER A 247 -42.23 -35.78 15.54
C SER A 247 -42.93 -37.13 15.23
N ALA A 248 -42.46 -37.86 14.22
CA ALA A 248 -42.98 -39.18 13.88
C ALA A 248 -42.72 -40.26 14.95
N ARG A 249 -41.71 -40.03 15.79
CA ARG A 249 -41.33 -40.98 16.85
C ARG A 249 -42.07 -40.73 18.17
N THR A 250 -42.37 -39.48 18.49
CA THR A 250 -43.02 -39.07 19.74
C THR A 250 -44.52 -38.91 19.60
N GLY A 251 -45.06 -38.80 18.40
CA GLY A 251 -46.46 -38.49 18.13
C GLY A 251 -46.83 -37.02 18.25
N ASP A 252 -45.92 -36.18 18.73
CA ASP A 252 -46.10 -34.75 18.92
C ASP A 252 -45.33 -33.96 17.85
N LEU A 253 -45.85 -32.82 17.40
CA LEU A 253 -45.12 -31.91 16.49
C LEU A 253 -43.96 -31.24 17.26
N ILE A 254 -42.73 -31.56 16.87
CA ILE A 254 -41.53 -31.04 17.50
C ILE A 254 -40.83 -30.12 16.54
N LEU A 255 -40.53 -28.91 17.01
CA LEU A 255 -39.78 -27.87 16.27
C LEU A 255 -38.29 -27.95 16.63
N SER A 256 -37.46 -27.87 15.62
CA SER A 256 -35.99 -27.72 15.77
C SER A 256 -35.65 -26.25 15.86
N GLU A 257 -35.34 -25.77 17.04
CA GLU A 257 -34.74 -24.45 17.20
C GLU A 257 -33.27 -24.52 16.75
N ARG A 258 -32.95 -23.75 15.70
CA ARG A 258 -31.56 -23.52 15.32
C ARG A 258 -31.05 -22.36 16.16
N GLU A 259 -29.93 -22.57 16.84
CA GLU A 259 -29.19 -21.46 17.43
C GLU A 259 -28.83 -20.49 16.34
N ALA A 260 -29.19 -19.24 16.49
CA ALA A 260 -28.66 -18.19 15.63
C ALA A 260 -27.12 -18.27 15.69
N GLU A 261 -26.45 -18.35 14.57
CA GLU A 261 -24.98 -18.28 14.52
C GLU A 261 -24.55 -16.90 15.03
N GLU A 262 -24.44 -16.77 16.35
CA GLU A 262 -23.88 -15.57 16.94
C GLU A 262 -22.44 -15.42 16.46
N GLN A 263 -22.17 -14.35 15.74
CA GLN A 263 -20.81 -14.03 15.34
C GLN A 263 -19.98 -13.80 16.60
N PRO A 264 -18.80 -14.43 16.73
CA PRO A 264 -17.94 -14.20 17.87
C PRO A 264 -17.62 -12.70 17.98
N GLN A 265 -17.95 -12.10 19.10
CA GLN A 265 -17.64 -10.71 19.40
C GLN A 265 -16.37 -10.63 20.23
N VAL A 266 -15.44 -9.79 19.78
CA VAL A 266 -14.14 -9.57 20.41
C VAL A 266 -13.96 -8.08 20.65
N ARG A 267 -13.75 -7.72 21.88
CA ARG A 267 -13.42 -6.35 22.30
C ARG A 267 -11.93 -6.25 22.57
N LEU A 268 -11.23 -5.42 21.81
CA LEU A 268 -9.85 -5.06 22.06
C LEU A 268 -9.82 -3.76 22.87
N ILE A 269 -9.31 -3.82 24.07
CA ILE A 269 -9.17 -2.68 24.96
C ILE A 269 -7.68 -2.31 25.02
N LEU A 270 -7.35 -1.11 24.59
CA LEU A 270 -6.00 -0.58 24.65
C LEU A 270 -5.95 0.54 25.69
N ASP A 271 -5.33 0.26 26.82
CA ASP A 271 -5.04 1.26 27.83
C ASP A 271 -3.80 2.06 27.40
N ASP A 272 -3.85 3.35 27.61
CA ASP A 272 -2.74 4.24 27.29
C ASP A 272 -1.46 3.84 28.05
N PRO A 273 -0.29 4.02 27.43
CA PRO A 273 0.98 3.67 28.05
C PRO A 273 1.28 4.56 29.25
N ALA A 274 2.06 4.05 30.18
CA ALA A 274 2.61 4.87 31.24
C ALA A 274 3.54 5.95 30.64
N PRO A 275 3.68 7.12 31.28
CA PRO A 275 4.55 8.20 30.78
C PRO A 275 6.01 7.78 30.54
N GLU A 276 6.48 6.79 31.29
CA GLU A 276 7.84 6.25 31.22
C GLU A 276 8.00 5.09 30.24
N ALA A 277 6.92 4.71 29.54
CA ALA A 277 6.95 3.58 28.62
C ALA A 277 7.88 3.85 27.43
N ALA A 278 8.75 2.90 27.13
CA ALA A 278 9.65 3.00 25.99
C ALA A 278 8.84 3.03 24.66
N PRO A 279 9.13 3.97 23.75
CA PRO A 279 8.41 4.08 22.48
C PRO A 279 8.37 2.77 21.67
N GLU A 280 9.46 2.00 21.70
CA GLU A 280 9.55 0.71 21.00
C GLU A 280 8.62 -0.35 21.60
N ALA A 281 8.36 -0.28 22.92
CA ALA A 281 7.41 -1.17 23.58
C ALA A 281 5.99 -0.85 23.12
N VAL A 282 5.62 0.43 23.09
CA VAL A 282 4.31 0.88 22.58
C VAL A 282 4.11 0.45 21.13
N GLU A 283 5.13 0.61 20.28
CA GLU A 283 5.06 0.18 18.88
C GLU A 283 4.87 -1.34 18.72
N ARG A 284 5.55 -2.14 19.55
CA ARG A 284 5.38 -3.60 19.58
C ARG A 284 3.98 -4.01 19.99
N ASP A 285 3.42 -3.37 21.02
CA ASP A 285 2.09 -3.68 21.53
C ASP A 285 1.00 -3.28 20.54
N LEU A 286 1.14 -2.14 19.87
CA LEU A 286 0.24 -1.73 18.78
C LEU A 286 0.32 -2.67 17.58
N SER A 287 1.50 -3.17 17.24
CA SER A 287 1.69 -4.18 16.19
C SER A 287 1.05 -5.52 16.57
N TYR A 288 1.13 -5.88 17.84
CA TYR A 288 0.45 -7.06 18.37
C TYR A 288 -1.08 -6.88 18.33
N ALA A 289 -1.61 -5.74 18.77
CA ALA A 289 -3.04 -5.41 18.70
C ALA A 289 -3.56 -5.47 17.25
N ALA A 290 -2.81 -4.90 16.29
CA ALA A 290 -3.14 -4.99 14.87
C ALA A 290 -3.15 -6.43 14.35
N SER A 291 -2.22 -7.27 14.82
CA SER A 291 -2.14 -8.69 14.46
C SER A 291 -3.32 -9.49 15.04
N VAL A 292 -3.71 -9.21 16.30
CA VAL A 292 -4.87 -9.81 16.95
C VAL A 292 -6.17 -9.42 16.23
N ALA A 293 -6.36 -8.12 15.93
CA ALA A 293 -7.52 -7.63 15.21
C ALA A 293 -7.64 -8.28 13.82
N THR A 294 -6.53 -8.33 13.07
CA THR A 294 -6.48 -8.96 11.76
C THR A 294 -6.82 -10.45 11.84
N HIS A 295 -6.26 -11.15 12.81
CA HIS A 295 -6.51 -12.56 13.02
C HIS A 295 -7.98 -12.85 13.38
N ALA A 296 -8.59 -12.04 14.25
CA ALA A 296 -9.99 -12.17 14.66
C ALA A 296 -10.95 -11.94 13.47
N ILE A 297 -10.77 -10.83 12.73
CA ILE A 297 -11.63 -10.49 11.58
C ILE A 297 -11.51 -11.54 10.47
N ARG A 298 -10.32 -12.00 10.14
CA ARG A 298 -10.11 -13.06 9.13
C ARG A 298 -10.77 -14.38 9.50
N ARG A 299 -11.03 -14.62 10.78
CA ARG A 299 -11.77 -15.77 11.28
C ARG A 299 -13.26 -15.51 11.47
N GLY A 300 -13.77 -14.38 10.98
CA GLY A 300 -15.19 -14.04 10.97
C GLY A 300 -15.71 -13.48 12.30
N ALA A 301 -14.83 -13.04 13.22
CA ALA A 301 -15.25 -12.36 14.44
C ALA A 301 -15.61 -10.90 14.13
N ALA A 302 -16.61 -10.38 14.87
CA ALA A 302 -16.86 -8.95 14.96
C ALA A 302 -15.90 -8.35 16.00
N VAL A 303 -15.16 -7.30 15.62
CA VAL A 303 -14.14 -6.70 16.49
C VAL A 303 -14.54 -5.27 16.82
N GLU A 304 -14.51 -4.93 18.11
CA GLU A 304 -14.62 -3.59 18.65
C GLU A 304 -13.24 -3.15 19.17
N LEU A 305 -12.87 -1.89 18.95
CA LEU A 305 -11.64 -1.31 19.48
C LEU A 305 -11.98 -0.18 20.44
N VAL A 306 -11.53 -0.32 21.68
CA VAL A 306 -11.69 0.69 22.75
C VAL A 306 -10.31 1.26 23.07
N THR A 307 -10.18 2.58 22.97
CA THR A 307 -8.96 3.34 23.32
C THR A 307 -9.33 4.47 24.26
N GLY A 308 -8.34 5.10 24.87
CA GLY A 308 -8.57 6.30 25.70
C GLY A 308 -9.24 7.46 24.95
N ASP A 309 -9.09 7.52 23.62
CA ASP A 309 -9.66 8.55 22.75
C ASP A 309 -11.09 8.22 22.25
N GLY A 310 -11.58 6.99 22.44
CA GLY A 310 -12.91 6.59 22.02
C GLY A 310 -13.04 5.15 21.55
N VAL A 311 -14.26 4.80 21.12
CA VAL A 311 -14.65 3.46 20.74
C VAL A 311 -14.91 3.39 19.24
N LEU A 312 -14.31 2.40 18.58
CA LEU A 312 -14.71 1.98 17.24
C LEU A 312 -15.63 0.77 17.41
N PRO A 313 -16.93 0.89 17.07
CA PRO A 313 -17.92 -0.13 17.37
C PRO A 313 -17.67 -1.44 16.63
N PHE A 314 -18.35 -2.51 17.07
CA PHE A 314 -18.26 -3.81 16.44
C PHE A 314 -18.46 -3.78 14.93
N GLY A 315 -17.63 -4.50 14.23
CA GLY A 315 -17.74 -4.65 12.79
C GLY A 315 -16.92 -5.81 12.26
N THR A 316 -17.18 -6.19 11.02
CA THR A 316 -16.58 -7.33 10.35
C THR A 316 -16.08 -6.96 8.96
N GLY A 317 -15.28 -7.83 8.37
CA GLY A 317 -14.79 -7.70 6.99
C GLY A 317 -13.63 -6.74 6.81
N GLU A 318 -13.12 -6.68 5.58
CA GLU A 318 -11.90 -5.95 5.24
C GLU A 318 -12.05 -4.42 5.44
N ALA A 319 -13.24 -3.86 5.16
CA ALA A 319 -13.48 -2.42 5.35
C ALA A 319 -13.45 -2.00 6.83
N HIS A 320 -13.88 -2.91 7.73
CA HIS A 320 -13.77 -2.66 9.17
C HIS A 320 -12.33 -2.83 9.65
N LEU A 321 -11.63 -3.83 9.12
CA LEU A 321 -10.20 -4.01 9.37
C LEU A 321 -9.40 -2.77 8.98
N ASP A 322 -9.70 -2.16 7.83
CA ASP A 322 -9.03 -0.91 7.41
C ASP A 322 -9.24 0.20 8.43
N ARG A 323 -10.46 0.39 8.95
CA ARG A 323 -10.74 1.40 9.99
C ARG A 323 -10.01 1.11 11.30
N LEU A 324 -9.91 -0.16 11.70
CA LEU A 324 -9.14 -0.56 12.88
C LEU A 324 -7.66 -0.26 12.71
N LEU A 325 -7.08 -0.67 11.58
CA LEU A 325 -5.67 -0.44 11.27
C LEU A 325 -5.36 1.05 11.15
N GLU A 326 -6.27 1.84 10.57
CA GLU A 326 -6.14 3.30 10.50
C GLU A 326 -6.13 3.93 11.89
N ARG A 327 -7.06 3.52 12.77
CA ARG A 327 -7.11 4.02 14.15
C ARG A 327 -5.81 3.71 14.91
N LEU A 328 -5.30 2.48 14.77
CA LEU A 328 -4.04 2.05 15.36
C LEU A 328 -2.82 2.77 14.74
N ALA A 329 -2.86 3.04 13.43
CA ALA A 329 -1.79 3.77 12.75
C ALA A 329 -1.68 5.23 13.24
N LEU A 330 -2.81 5.86 13.49
CA LEU A 330 -2.92 7.26 13.90
C LEU A 330 -2.89 7.44 15.43
N TYR A 331 -2.89 6.35 16.19
CA TYR A 331 -2.83 6.42 17.64
C TYR A 331 -1.54 7.13 18.10
N ALA A 332 -1.72 8.17 18.91
CA ALA A 332 -0.65 8.89 19.56
C ALA A 332 -0.87 8.82 21.07
N PRO A 333 0.13 8.41 21.87
CA PRO A 333 -0.01 8.40 23.32
C PRO A 333 -0.36 9.81 23.84
N PRO A 334 -1.40 9.96 24.64
CA PRO A 334 -1.74 11.25 25.22
C PRO A 334 -0.74 11.62 26.32
N ALA A 335 -0.57 12.92 26.57
CA ALA A 335 0.31 13.41 27.63
C ALA A 335 -0.12 12.94 29.03
N VAL A 336 -1.43 12.73 29.24
CA VAL A 336 -1.99 12.17 30.47
C VAL A 336 -2.72 10.89 30.13
N PRO A 337 -2.27 9.73 30.65
CA PRO A 337 -2.90 8.45 30.37
C PRO A 337 -4.36 8.43 30.79
N ARG A 338 -5.25 7.94 29.90
CA ARG A 338 -6.68 7.77 30.14
C ARG A 338 -7.02 6.29 30.11
N PRO A 339 -7.66 5.73 31.13
CA PRO A 339 -8.11 4.35 31.08
C PRO A 339 -9.18 4.22 30.00
N ALA A 340 -9.06 3.19 29.18
CA ALA A 340 -10.08 2.84 28.21
C ALA A 340 -11.34 2.37 28.95
N ARG A 341 -12.49 3.04 28.72
CA ARG A 341 -13.76 2.70 29.35
C ARG A 341 -14.55 1.76 28.43
N ALA A 342 -14.61 0.50 28.77
CA ALA A 342 -15.47 -0.47 28.12
C ALA A 342 -16.88 -0.44 28.74
N THR A 343 -17.90 -0.51 27.90
CA THR A 343 -19.28 -0.74 28.35
C THR A 343 -19.44 -2.23 28.67
N ALA A 344 -20.07 -2.54 29.79
CA ALA A 344 -20.37 -3.93 30.18
C ALA A 344 -21.25 -4.59 29.11
N ASN A 345 -20.72 -5.59 28.42
CA ASN A 345 -21.44 -6.39 27.45
C ASN A 345 -20.78 -7.78 27.39
N ALA A 346 -21.50 -8.80 26.96
CA ALA A 346 -21.08 -10.21 26.89
C ALA A 346 -19.97 -10.54 25.87
N ALA A 347 -19.26 -9.53 25.36
CA ALA A 347 -18.16 -9.69 24.42
C ALA A 347 -16.91 -10.23 25.10
N ARG A 348 -16.12 -11.02 24.38
CA ARG A 348 -14.82 -11.49 24.85
C ARG A 348 -13.81 -10.38 24.84
N GLU A 349 -13.29 -10.04 26.00
CA GLU A 349 -12.38 -8.92 26.18
C GLU A 349 -10.92 -9.37 26.06
N VAL A 350 -10.15 -8.62 25.29
CA VAL A 350 -8.69 -8.71 25.24
C VAL A 350 -8.16 -7.34 25.64
N ARG A 351 -7.71 -7.22 26.88
CA ARG A 351 -7.17 -5.98 27.40
C ARG A 351 -5.66 -5.97 27.29
N MET A 352 -5.12 -4.88 26.83
CA MET A 352 -3.68 -4.69 26.67
C MET A 352 -3.29 -3.30 27.20
N ARG A 353 -2.32 -3.25 28.09
CA ARG A 353 -1.67 -2.00 28.51
C ARG A 353 -0.50 -1.74 27.59
N LEU A 354 -0.51 -0.63 26.88
CA LEU A 354 0.55 -0.28 25.96
C LEU A 354 1.83 0.06 26.71
N GLY A 355 2.96 -0.46 26.25
CA GLY A 355 4.28 -0.23 26.85
C GLY A 355 4.63 -1.09 28.07
N ALA A 356 3.74 -1.99 28.50
CA ALA A 356 3.99 -2.86 29.66
C ALA A 356 4.83 -4.10 29.36
N GLY A 357 5.07 -4.41 28.08
CA GLY A 357 5.69 -5.67 27.67
C GLY A 357 4.73 -6.87 27.83
N ARG A 358 5.03 -8.01 27.17
CA ARG A 358 4.27 -9.26 27.26
C ARG A 358 4.43 -9.89 28.65
N GLY A 359 3.62 -9.53 29.60
CA GLY A 359 3.74 -10.12 30.92
C GLY A 359 2.67 -9.72 31.93
N ALA A 360 1.83 -8.74 31.63
CA ALA A 360 0.79 -8.30 32.55
C ALA A 360 -0.61 -8.58 31.98
N GLU A 361 -1.28 -9.49 32.69
CA GLU A 361 -2.73 -9.68 32.75
C GLU A 361 -3.44 -10.43 31.64
N GLY A 362 -3.24 -11.73 31.65
CA GLY A 362 -4.23 -12.71 31.24
C GLY A 362 -4.71 -13.51 32.45
N ASP A 363 -5.30 -12.85 33.44
CA ASP A 363 -6.08 -13.47 34.49
C ASP A 363 -7.02 -12.42 35.11
N LEU A 364 -8.27 -12.48 34.71
CA LEU A 364 -9.47 -12.29 35.54
C LEU A 364 -10.69 -12.74 34.75
#